data_9f4aea70f2a9e8cebcb4843b4321922e
#
_entry.id   9f4aea70f2a9e8cebcb4843b4321922e
#
_cell.length_a   1.000
_cell.length_b   1.000
_cell.length_c   1.000
_cell.angle_alpha   90.00
_cell.angle_beta   90.00
_cell.angle_gamma   90.00
#
_symmetry.space_group_name_H-M   'P 1'
#
loop_
_entity.id
_entity.type
_entity.pdbx_description
1 polymer ?
#
loop_
_entity_poly.entity_id
_entity_poly.type
_entity_poly.pdbx_seq_one_letter_code
_entity_poly.pdbx_strand_id
1 'polypeptide(L)'
;VLHGAGAAAARKARLEMVHPFSADLYQWEREFFARHFLVRRLGLSDADVRSSMADLEQVARRLLAAPAVLVHRDLQSSNVLFAGARPAFIDFQGMRMGAAAYDLASLLCDPYVGLPLSMQVRLATAYANASGAGETPGELVWWAAVKACPGVRTRLLPGQAFQPRPTTPAPR
;
A
#
# COMPACT_ATOMS: atom_id res chain seq x y z
N VAL A 1 -5.52 -14.21 -9.77
CA VAL A 1 -4.61 -13.99 -10.83
C VAL A 1 -3.21 -13.73 -10.26
N LEU A 2 -2.66 -12.51 -10.12
CA LEU A 2 -1.29 -12.34 -9.61
C LEU A 2 -1.12 -12.95 -8.21
N HIS A 3 -1.94 -12.55 -7.26
CA HIS A 3 -1.88 -13.04 -5.88
C HIS A 3 -2.30 -14.52 -5.71
N GLY A 4 -3.07 -15.08 -6.62
CA GLY A 4 -3.44 -16.50 -6.59
C GLY A 4 -2.39 -17.40 -7.26
N ALA A 5 -2.37 -17.41 -8.61
CA ALA A 5 -1.52 -18.30 -9.38
C ALA A 5 -0.11 -17.75 -9.68
N GLY A 6 0.16 -16.46 -9.37
CA GLY A 6 1.40 -15.79 -9.78
C GLY A 6 2.67 -16.47 -9.25
N ALA A 7 2.70 -16.84 -7.97
CA ALA A 7 3.86 -17.52 -7.38
C ALA A 7 4.15 -18.88 -8.04
N ALA A 8 3.11 -19.63 -8.37
CA ALA A 8 3.28 -20.92 -9.07
C ALA A 8 3.76 -20.70 -10.51
N ALA A 9 3.22 -19.70 -11.21
CA ALA A 9 3.64 -19.34 -12.56
C ALA A 9 5.10 -18.87 -12.57
N ALA A 10 5.52 -18.03 -11.65
CA ALA A 10 6.89 -17.56 -11.51
C ALA A 10 7.88 -18.72 -11.28
N ARG A 11 7.54 -19.64 -10.37
CA ARG A 11 8.36 -20.86 -10.15
C ARG A 11 8.45 -21.73 -11.40
N LYS A 12 7.33 -21.96 -12.09
CA LYS A 12 7.31 -22.73 -13.33
C LYS A 12 8.18 -22.09 -14.42
N ALA A 13 8.14 -20.78 -14.52
CA ALA A 13 8.94 -19.99 -15.46
C ALA A 13 10.40 -19.79 -15.01
N ARG A 14 10.78 -20.28 -13.82
CA ARG A 14 12.11 -20.11 -13.21
C ARG A 14 12.53 -18.64 -13.14
N LEU A 15 11.57 -17.75 -12.85
CA LEU A 15 11.87 -16.32 -12.71
C LEU A 15 12.67 -16.09 -11.44
N GLU A 16 13.76 -15.37 -11.56
CA GLU A 16 14.51 -14.86 -10.42
C GLU A 16 13.72 -13.69 -9.81
N MET A 17 13.37 -13.84 -8.55
CA MET A 17 12.61 -12.83 -7.81
C MET A 17 13.48 -12.16 -6.77
N VAL A 18 13.16 -10.92 -6.45
CA VAL A 18 13.78 -10.20 -5.33
C VAL A 18 13.44 -10.90 -4.00
N HIS A 19 14.30 -10.76 -2.99
CA HIS A 19 14.05 -11.33 -1.67
C HIS A 19 12.66 -10.96 -1.13
N PRO A 20 11.97 -11.88 -0.44
CA PRO A 20 10.68 -11.61 0.19
C PRO A 20 10.72 -10.40 1.12
N PHE A 21 9.55 -9.84 1.43
CA PHE A 21 9.45 -8.88 2.52
C PHE A 21 9.92 -9.50 3.83
N SER A 22 10.72 -8.75 4.57
CA SER A 22 11.30 -9.15 5.86
C SER A 22 11.10 -8.05 6.90
N ALA A 23 11.33 -8.40 8.16
CA ALA A 23 11.30 -7.43 9.27
C ALA A 23 12.27 -6.27 9.02
N ASP A 24 13.50 -6.59 8.55
CA ASP A 24 14.54 -5.60 8.28
C ASP A 24 14.15 -4.65 7.15
N LEU A 25 13.52 -5.18 6.08
CA LEU A 25 13.05 -4.34 4.99
C LEU A 25 11.95 -3.38 5.44
N TYR A 26 10.95 -3.87 6.20
CA TYR A 26 9.92 -3.01 6.76
C TYR A 26 10.46 -2.01 7.77
N GLN A 27 11.47 -2.38 8.55
CA GLN A 27 12.15 -1.44 9.44
C GLN A 27 12.82 -0.33 8.64
N TRP A 28 13.58 -0.67 7.61
CA TRP A 28 14.24 0.30 6.74
C TRP A 28 13.23 1.24 6.06
N GLU A 29 12.13 0.73 5.52
CA GLU A 29 11.07 1.54 4.89
C GLU A 29 10.46 2.54 5.90
N ARG A 30 10.19 2.10 7.14
CA ARG A 30 9.67 2.97 8.20
C ARG A 30 10.65 4.07 8.61
N GLU A 31 11.92 3.72 8.79
CA GLU A 31 12.96 4.69 9.15
C GLU A 31 13.18 5.71 8.02
N PHE A 32 13.20 5.25 6.79
CA PHE A 32 13.27 6.12 5.61
C PHE A 32 12.09 7.09 5.57
N PHE A 33 10.88 6.59 5.76
CA PHE A 33 9.66 7.39 5.82
C PHE A 33 9.70 8.41 6.98
N ALA A 34 10.07 7.98 8.18
CA ALA A 34 10.17 8.87 9.32
C ALA A 34 11.14 10.02 9.05
N ARG A 35 12.34 9.70 8.56
CA ARG A 35 13.38 10.71 8.29
C ARG A 35 12.97 11.69 7.20
N HIS A 36 12.46 11.20 6.08
CA HIS A 36 12.24 12.03 4.89
C HIS A 36 10.87 12.69 4.88
N PHE A 37 9.86 12.04 5.41
CA PHE A 37 8.50 12.57 5.38
C PHE A 37 8.07 13.17 6.73
N LEU A 38 8.11 12.41 7.83
CA LEU A 38 7.62 12.91 9.11
C LEU A 38 8.48 14.08 9.63
N VAL A 39 9.80 13.91 9.60
CA VAL A 39 10.73 14.94 10.09
C VAL A 39 10.94 16.05 9.07
N ARG A 40 11.52 15.71 7.89
CA ARG A 40 11.95 16.75 6.93
C ARG A 40 10.78 17.47 6.25
N ARG A 41 9.71 16.73 5.87
CA ARG A 41 8.61 17.31 5.11
C ARG A 41 7.50 17.88 5.96
N LEU A 42 7.14 17.22 7.07
CA LEU A 42 6.07 17.65 7.97
C LEU A 42 6.58 18.41 9.19
N GLY A 43 7.84 18.29 9.59
CA GLY A 43 8.41 18.94 10.77
C GLY A 43 7.78 18.46 12.08
N LEU A 44 7.39 17.18 12.16
CA LEU A 44 6.75 16.64 13.36
C LEU A 44 7.72 16.63 14.55
N SER A 45 7.15 16.75 15.74
CA SER A 45 7.90 16.60 16.99
C SER A 45 8.42 15.16 17.18
N ASP A 46 9.47 15.01 17.97
CA ASP A 46 10.00 13.67 18.31
C ASP A 46 8.94 12.77 18.96
N ALA A 47 8.01 13.34 19.74
CA ALA A 47 6.92 12.59 20.34
C ALA A 47 5.95 12.03 19.29
N ASP A 48 5.56 12.87 18.31
CA ASP A 48 4.67 12.47 17.22
C ASP A 48 5.34 11.44 16.29
N VAL A 49 6.64 11.62 16.02
CA VAL A 49 7.43 10.65 15.24
C VAL A 49 7.46 9.30 15.96
N ARG A 50 7.76 9.27 17.27
CA ARG A 50 7.75 8.00 18.04
C ARG A 50 6.38 7.31 18.02
N SER A 51 5.30 8.08 18.21
CA SER A 51 3.93 7.54 18.15
C SER A 51 3.64 6.93 16.77
N SER A 52 3.97 7.65 15.70
CA SER A 52 3.78 7.17 14.33
C SER A 52 4.61 5.91 14.05
N MET A 53 5.83 5.85 14.53
CA MET A 53 6.70 4.68 14.36
C MET A 53 6.17 3.45 15.10
N ALA A 54 5.59 3.62 16.29
CA ALA A 54 4.95 2.53 17.02
C ALA A 54 3.73 1.96 16.26
N ASP A 55 2.94 2.82 15.64
CA ASP A 55 1.82 2.40 14.80
C ASP A 55 2.28 1.65 13.54
N LEU A 56 3.29 2.15 12.87
CA LEU A 56 3.88 1.51 11.69
C LEU A 56 4.51 0.15 12.02
N GLU A 57 5.05 0.00 13.23
CA GLU A 57 5.56 -1.30 13.72
C GLU A 57 4.44 -2.33 13.81
N GLN A 58 3.28 -1.96 14.35
CA GLN A 58 2.12 -2.87 14.42
C GLN A 58 1.66 -3.29 13.01
N VAL A 59 1.66 -2.34 12.05
CA VAL A 59 1.36 -2.63 10.64
C VAL A 59 2.34 -3.65 10.08
N ALA A 60 3.63 -3.42 10.22
CA ALA A 60 4.66 -4.31 9.70
C ALA A 60 4.53 -5.73 10.27
N ARG A 61 4.29 -5.87 11.59
CA ARG A 61 4.06 -7.18 12.23
C ARG A 61 2.88 -7.93 11.62
N ARG A 62 1.76 -7.24 11.36
CA ARG A 62 0.60 -7.90 10.74
C ARG A 62 0.87 -8.27 9.29
N LEU A 63 1.54 -7.41 8.51
CA LEU A 63 1.93 -7.72 7.13
C LEU A 63 2.86 -8.94 7.07
N LEU A 64 3.77 -9.08 8.04
CA LEU A 64 4.64 -10.25 8.16
C LEU A 64 3.89 -11.53 8.58
N ALA A 65 2.82 -11.40 9.35
CA ALA A 65 1.99 -12.51 9.78
C ALA A 65 0.96 -12.96 8.73
N ALA A 66 0.67 -12.12 7.73
CA ALA A 66 -0.28 -12.43 6.68
C ALA A 66 0.25 -13.49 5.70
N PRO A 67 -0.63 -14.29 5.08
CA PRO A 67 -0.22 -15.21 4.02
C PRO A 67 0.53 -14.49 2.90
N ALA A 68 1.72 -15.00 2.57
CA ALA A 68 2.54 -14.41 1.53
C ALA A 68 2.06 -14.83 0.13
N VAL A 69 1.83 -13.85 -0.72
CA VAL A 69 1.50 -14.01 -2.14
C VAL A 69 2.57 -13.32 -3.00
N LEU A 70 2.56 -13.55 -4.31
CA LEU A 70 3.40 -12.78 -5.21
C LEU A 70 2.81 -11.38 -5.37
N VAL A 71 3.49 -10.37 -4.83
CA VAL A 71 3.09 -8.97 -4.96
C VAL A 71 3.91 -8.24 -6.02
N HIS A 72 3.28 -7.30 -6.68
CA HIS A 72 3.92 -6.42 -7.66
C HIS A 72 4.90 -5.44 -6.98
N ARG A 73 4.60 -5.05 -5.76
CA ARG A 73 5.28 -4.07 -4.91
C ARG A 73 4.97 -2.62 -5.29
N ASP A 74 4.88 -2.30 -6.56
CA ASP A 74 4.61 -0.93 -7.04
C ASP A 74 3.35 -0.90 -7.92
N LEU A 75 2.25 -1.49 -7.38
CA LEU A 75 0.97 -1.57 -8.07
C LEU A 75 0.20 -0.26 -7.89
N GLN A 76 0.68 0.79 -8.53
CA GLN A 76 -0.01 2.08 -8.63
C GLN A 76 -0.67 2.23 -10.01
N SER A 77 -1.58 3.17 -10.16
CA SER A 77 -2.37 3.35 -11.39
C SER A 77 -1.51 3.55 -12.64
N SER A 78 -0.37 4.25 -12.52
CA SER A 78 0.56 4.48 -13.62
C SER A 78 1.19 3.19 -14.16
N ASN A 79 1.23 2.13 -13.36
CA ASN A 79 1.79 0.83 -13.73
C ASN A 79 0.72 -0.16 -14.21
N VAL A 80 -0.52 0.31 -14.39
CA VAL A 80 -1.64 -0.48 -14.93
C VAL A 80 -2.05 0.11 -16.29
N LEU A 81 -1.66 -0.57 -17.35
CA LEU A 81 -2.04 -0.21 -18.72
C LEU A 81 -3.25 -1.02 -19.17
N PHE A 82 -3.99 -0.49 -20.12
CA PHE A 82 -5.13 -1.18 -20.72
C PHE A 82 -4.91 -1.38 -22.23
N ALA A 83 -4.95 -2.63 -22.67
CA ALA A 83 -5.04 -3.00 -24.07
C ALA A 83 -6.50 -3.41 -24.35
N GLY A 84 -7.31 -2.47 -24.77
CA GLY A 84 -8.77 -2.65 -24.80
C GLY A 84 -9.30 -2.82 -23.37
N ALA A 85 -10.02 -3.93 -23.10
CA ALA A 85 -10.55 -4.24 -21.75
C ALA A 85 -9.58 -5.07 -20.88
N ARG A 86 -8.38 -5.38 -21.36
CA ARG A 86 -7.42 -6.24 -20.65
C ARG A 86 -6.38 -5.38 -19.93
N PRO A 87 -6.28 -5.47 -18.59
CA PRO A 87 -5.20 -4.81 -17.88
C PRO A 87 -3.87 -5.55 -18.12
N ALA A 88 -2.81 -4.79 -18.27
CA ALA A 88 -1.42 -5.24 -18.30
C ALA A 88 -0.63 -4.47 -17.24
N PHE A 89 0.22 -5.16 -16.53
CA PHE A 89 1.07 -4.57 -15.51
C PHE A 89 2.47 -4.36 -16.07
N ILE A 90 3.05 -3.21 -15.81
CA ILE A 90 4.44 -2.86 -16.15
C ILE A 90 5.22 -2.56 -14.87
N ASP A 91 6.54 -2.43 -14.99
CA ASP A 91 7.43 -2.10 -13.87
C ASP A 91 7.45 -3.19 -12.76
N PHE A 92 7.45 -4.44 -13.17
CA PHE A 92 7.28 -5.61 -12.31
C PHE A 92 8.60 -6.21 -11.78
N GLN A 93 9.76 -5.62 -12.07
CA GLN A 93 11.08 -6.13 -11.65
C GLN A 93 11.26 -6.15 -10.12
N GLY A 94 10.43 -5.39 -9.38
CA GLY A 94 10.40 -5.39 -7.93
C GLY A 94 9.56 -6.49 -7.28
N MET A 95 8.95 -7.38 -8.08
CA MET A 95 8.07 -8.43 -7.57
C MET A 95 8.75 -9.31 -6.55
N ARG A 96 8.02 -9.63 -5.49
CA ARG A 96 8.48 -10.48 -4.37
C ARG A 96 7.33 -11.13 -3.64
N MET A 97 7.65 -12.04 -2.74
CA MET A 97 6.65 -12.60 -1.81
C MET A 97 6.35 -11.61 -0.69
N GLY A 98 5.06 -11.39 -0.41
CA GLY A 98 4.59 -10.47 0.62
C GLY A 98 3.08 -10.51 0.82
N ALA A 99 2.56 -9.69 1.72
CA ALA A 99 1.13 -9.60 1.98
C ALA A 99 0.38 -8.95 0.80
N ALA A 100 -0.76 -9.53 0.41
CA ALA A 100 -1.61 -8.98 -0.66
C ALA A 100 -2.03 -7.53 -0.40
N ALA A 101 -2.23 -7.17 0.86
CA ALA A 101 -2.58 -5.83 1.29
C ALA A 101 -1.55 -4.77 0.84
N TYR A 102 -0.30 -5.16 0.57
CA TYR A 102 0.73 -4.24 0.08
C TYR A 102 0.37 -3.66 -1.30
N ASP A 103 -0.03 -4.52 -2.23
CA ASP A 103 -0.44 -4.10 -3.57
C ASP A 103 -1.80 -3.39 -3.56
N LEU A 104 -2.75 -3.93 -2.78
CA LEU A 104 -4.05 -3.29 -2.63
C LEU A 104 -3.92 -1.87 -2.09
N ALA A 105 -3.06 -1.65 -1.10
CA ALA A 105 -2.79 -0.33 -0.56
C ALA A 105 -2.25 0.61 -1.64
N SER A 106 -1.29 0.15 -2.45
CA SER A 106 -0.70 0.95 -3.51
C SER A 106 -1.74 1.38 -4.55
N LEU A 107 -2.66 0.49 -4.90
CA LEU A 107 -3.69 0.75 -5.92
C LEU A 107 -4.86 1.57 -5.38
N LEU A 108 -5.39 1.19 -4.19
CA LEU A 108 -6.61 1.81 -3.65
C LEU A 108 -6.37 3.19 -3.07
N CYS A 109 -5.18 3.45 -2.56
CA CYS A 109 -4.80 4.73 -1.97
C CYS A 109 -3.80 5.51 -2.84
N ASP A 110 -3.78 5.24 -4.13
CA ASP A 110 -2.94 5.95 -5.08
C ASP A 110 -3.28 7.45 -5.08
N PRO A 111 -2.32 8.33 -4.69
CA PRO A 111 -2.58 9.76 -4.60
C PRO A 111 -2.80 10.42 -5.96
N TYR A 112 -2.36 9.81 -7.05
CA TYR A 112 -2.55 10.33 -8.40
C TYR A 112 -3.98 10.17 -8.91
N VAL A 113 -4.70 9.14 -8.42
CA VAL A 113 -6.10 8.88 -8.80
C VAL A 113 -7.09 9.44 -7.77
N GLY A 114 -6.75 9.37 -6.49
CA GLY A 114 -7.59 9.91 -5.42
C GLY A 114 -8.95 9.24 -5.33
N LEU A 115 -9.01 7.91 -5.34
CA LEU A 115 -10.26 7.16 -5.29
C LEU A 115 -11.10 7.54 -4.05
N PRO A 116 -12.40 7.82 -4.21
CA PRO A 116 -13.30 8.02 -3.06
C PRO A 116 -13.34 6.79 -2.16
N LEU A 117 -13.50 6.98 -0.84
CA LEU A 117 -13.54 5.88 0.14
C LEU A 117 -14.59 4.80 -0.23
N SER A 118 -15.76 5.20 -0.74
CA SER A 118 -16.79 4.27 -1.20
C SER A 118 -16.29 3.36 -2.33
N MET A 119 -15.46 3.88 -3.24
CA MET A 119 -14.85 3.09 -4.31
C MET A 119 -13.76 2.18 -3.77
N GLN A 120 -12.91 2.67 -2.85
CA GLN A 120 -11.88 1.85 -2.19
C GLN A 120 -12.52 0.65 -1.49
N VAL A 121 -13.60 0.86 -0.71
CA VAL A 121 -14.34 -0.22 -0.05
C VAL A 121 -14.92 -1.21 -1.06
N ARG A 122 -15.56 -0.74 -2.14
CA ARG A 122 -16.10 -1.61 -3.19
C ARG A 122 -15.03 -2.49 -3.83
N LEU A 123 -13.87 -1.92 -4.16
CA LEU A 123 -12.77 -2.64 -4.78
C LEU A 123 -12.12 -3.64 -3.80
N ALA A 124 -11.95 -3.27 -2.54
CA ALA A 124 -11.47 -4.17 -1.50
C ALA A 124 -12.43 -5.35 -1.29
N THR A 125 -13.75 -5.10 -1.29
CA THR A 125 -14.78 -6.15 -1.22
C THR A 125 -14.71 -7.08 -2.43
N ALA A 126 -14.61 -6.52 -3.63
CA ALA A 126 -14.49 -7.32 -4.84
C ALA A 126 -13.22 -8.21 -4.82
N TYR A 127 -12.11 -7.67 -4.31
CA TYR A 127 -10.88 -8.45 -4.13
C TYR A 127 -11.07 -9.57 -3.11
N ALA A 128 -11.61 -9.29 -1.92
CA ALA A 128 -11.84 -10.28 -0.87
C ALA A 128 -12.70 -11.44 -1.38
N ASN A 129 -13.79 -11.13 -2.09
CA ASN A 129 -14.67 -12.15 -2.68
C ASN A 129 -13.96 -13.00 -3.76
N ALA A 130 -13.10 -12.39 -4.56
CA ALA A 130 -12.40 -13.08 -5.65
C ALA A 130 -11.19 -13.90 -5.16
N SER A 131 -10.54 -13.49 -4.09
CA SER A 131 -9.33 -14.13 -3.57
C SER A 131 -9.61 -15.22 -2.54
N GLY A 132 -10.80 -15.24 -1.94
CA GLY A 132 -11.09 -16.06 -0.77
C GLY A 132 -10.30 -15.64 0.47
N ALA A 133 -9.76 -14.41 0.49
CA ALA A 133 -9.02 -13.90 1.62
C ALA A 133 -9.94 -13.81 2.85
N GLY A 134 -9.44 -14.30 3.99
CA GLY A 134 -10.17 -14.22 5.25
C GLY A 134 -10.21 -12.82 5.88
N GLU A 135 -9.54 -11.84 5.26
CA GLU A 135 -9.51 -10.44 5.69
C GLU A 135 -10.79 -9.72 5.27
N THR A 136 -11.34 -8.93 6.17
CA THR A 136 -12.52 -8.12 5.84
C THR A 136 -12.15 -6.96 4.92
N PRO A 137 -13.09 -6.49 4.06
CA PRO A 137 -12.85 -5.31 3.23
C PRO A 137 -12.40 -4.08 4.02
N GLY A 138 -12.92 -3.91 5.23
CA GLY A 138 -12.53 -2.82 6.14
C GLY A 138 -11.08 -2.93 6.58
N GLU A 139 -10.59 -4.12 6.90
CA GLU A 139 -9.18 -4.35 7.22
C GLU A 139 -8.29 -4.05 6.03
N LEU A 140 -8.63 -4.50 4.84
CA LEU A 140 -7.87 -4.23 3.62
C LEU A 140 -7.79 -2.72 3.32
N VAL A 141 -8.89 -1.98 3.45
CA VAL A 141 -8.88 -0.52 3.28
C VAL A 141 -8.08 0.17 4.39
N TRP A 142 -8.20 -0.30 5.64
CA TRP A 142 -7.41 0.23 6.74
C TRP A 142 -5.90 0.02 6.52
N TRP A 143 -5.50 -1.18 6.08
CA TRP A 143 -4.11 -1.48 5.70
C TRP A 143 -3.63 -0.57 4.57
N ALA A 144 -4.49 -0.35 3.57
CA ALA A 144 -4.22 0.53 2.46
C ALA A 144 -3.99 1.98 2.93
N ALA A 145 -4.88 2.51 3.77
CA ALA A 145 -4.78 3.87 4.30
C ALA A 145 -3.52 4.08 5.15
N VAL A 146 -3.16 3.09 5.97
CA VAL A 146 -1.96 3.17 6.82
C VAL A 146 -0.68 3.15 5.99
N LYS A 147 -0.63 2.37 4.90
CA LYS A 147 0.53 2.36 3.99
C LYS A 147 0.66 3.66 3.21
N ALA A 148 -0.46 4.17 2.68
CA ALA A 148 -0.46 5.36 1.81
C ALA A 148 -0.21 6.66 2.57
N CYS A 149 -0.61 6.73 3.86
CA CYS A 149 -0.57 7.94 4.65
C CYS A 149 -0.25 7.64 6.12
N PRO A 150 0.97 7.29 6.48
CA PRO A 150 1.33 7.07 7.88
C PRO A 150 1.14 8.31 8.77
N GLY A 151 1.09 9.52 8.18
CA GLY A 151 0.77 10.77 8.89
C GLY A 151 -0.72 11.09 9.00
N VAL A 152 -1.62 10.29 8.41
CA VAL A 152 -3.07 10.57 8.40
C VAL A 152 -3.77 10.03 9.65
N ARG A 153 -3.18 9.09 10.38
CA ARG A 153 -3.79 8.53 11.59
C ARG A 153 -4.00 9.55 12.69
N THR A 154 -3.16 10.57 12.81
CA THR A 154 -3.36 11.67 13.76
C THR A 154 -4.52 12.61 13.37
N ARG A 155 -5.08 12.49 12.17
CA ARG A 155 -6.23 13.28 11.69
C ARG A 155 -7.50 12.48 11.39
N LEU A 156 -7.45 11.15 11.41
CA LEU A 156 -8.62 10.27 11.24
C LEU A 156 -9.18 9.76 12.59
N LEU A 157 -9.02 10.52 13.65
CA LEU A 157 -9.90 10.41 14.80
C LEU A 157 -11.31 10.84 14.36
N PRO A 158 -12.39 10.16 14.82
CA PRO A 158 -13.74 10.40 14.33
C PRO A 158 -14.13 11.87 14.51
N GLY A 159 -14.36 12.57 13.41
CA GLY A 159 -14.87 13.95 13.39
C GLY A 159 -14.15 14.96 12.49
N GLN A 160 -13.00 14.67 11.89
CA GLN A 160 -12.35 15.63 11.00
C GLN A 160 -12.10 15.05 9.60
N ALA A 161 -12.89 15.50 8.64
CA ALA A 161 -12.69 15.20 7.22
C ALA A 161 -11.42 15.89 6.69
N PHE A 162 -10.60 15.14 5.98
CA PHE A 162 -9.47 15.67 5.20
C PHE A 162 -10.00 16.68 4.16
N GLN A 163 -9.60 17.94 4.26
CA GLN A 163 -9.77 18.90 3.18
C GLN A 163 -8.43 19.04 2.44
N PRO A 164 -8.35 18.66 1.16
CA PRO A 164 -7.17 18.92 0.36
C PRO A 164 -6.95 20.43 0.24
N ARG A 165 -5.73 20.89 0.43
CA ARG A 165 -5.38 22.30 0.18
C ARG A 165 -5.63 22.60 -1.32
N PRO A 166 -6.23 23.74 -1.65
CA PRO A 166 -6.36 24.15 -3.04
C PRO A 166 -4.95 24.25 -3.66
N THR A 167 -4.79 23.64 -4.81
CA THR A 167 -3.56 23.77 -5.62
C THR A 167 -3.49 25.21 -6.11
N THR A 168 -2.53 25.96 -5.58
CA THR A 168 -2.19 27.28 -6.11
C THR A 168 -1.64 27.08 -7.52
N PRO A 169 -2.20 27.73 -8.55
CA PRO A 169 -1.63 27.65 -9.90
C PRO A 169 -0.22 28.26 -9.89
N ALA A 170 0.70 27.61 -10.60
CA ALA A 170 2.06 28.11 -10.77
C ALA A 170 2.02 29.51 -11.44
N PRO A 171 2.86 30.45 -11.02
CA PRO A 171 2.98 31.74 -11.69
C PRO A 171 3.42 31.52 -13.15
N ARG A 172 2.81 32.27 -14.08
CA ARG A 172 3.13 32.29 -15.51
C ARG A 172 4.51 32.91 -15.75
#